data_fb88cca9b0a3611b12a535ecf4a76bb1
#
_entry.id   fb88cca9b0a3611b12a535ecf4a76bb1
#
_cell.length_a   1.000
_cell.length_b   1.000
_cell.length_c   1.000
_cell.angle_alpha   90.00
_cell.angle_beta   90.00
_cell.angle_gamma   90.00
#
_symmetry.space_group_name_H-M   'P 1'
#
loop_
_entity.id
_entity.type
_entity.pdbx_description
1 polymer ?
#
loop_
_entity_poly.entity_id
_entity_poly.type
_entity_poly.pdbx_seq_one_letter_code
_entity_poly.pdbx_strand_id
1 'polypeptide(L)'
;MKIEKNLRYKIIPQMKAYDTLGWEFLPHIMFTQSPNFRSKIINTDKRGFRFSSKIIKNDIFENRKKRETILFIGGSAAFGVGASKDSRTIPGILEKKSKYNILNLAGRGYSGFQESISLISNLKELKKHKIKKIIVFSGINDLYL
;
A
#
# COMPACT_ATOMS: atom_id res chain seq x y z
N MET A 1 27.83 7.38 -3.87
CA MET A 1 26.44 6.91 -3.99
C MET A 1 26.25 5.43 -4.39
N LYS A 2 27.02 4.84 -5.32
CA LYS A 2 26.94 3.40 -5.67
C LYS A 2 27.33 2.45 -4.52
N ILE A 3 28.29 2.81 -3.70
CA ILE A 3 28.79 1.99 -2.58
C ILE A 3 27.72 1.84 -1.49
N GLU A 4 26.99 2.93 -1.15
CA GLU A 4 25.95 2.90 -0.13
C GLU A 4 24.73 2.03 -0.52
N LYS A 5 24.31 2.05 -1.77
CA LYS A 5 23.22 1.19 -2.26
C LYS A 5 23.58 -0.30 -2.15
N ASN A 6 24.81 -0.66 -2.49
CA ASN A 6 25.28 -2.04 -2.38
C ASN A 6 25.33 -2.54 -0.93
N LEU A 7 25.76 -1.71 0.02
CA LEU A 7 25.77 -2.05 1.45
C LEU A 7 24.34 -2.20 1.98
N ARG A 8 23.42 -1.29 1.61
CA ARG A 8 22.00 -1.35 1.99
C ARG A 8 21.36 -2.66 1.56
N TYR A 9 21.63 -3.12 0.33
CA TYR A 9 21.04 -4.38 -0.17
C TYR A 9 21.66 -5.63 0.47
N LYS A 10 22.90 -5.57 0.96
CA LYS A 10 23.51 -6.66 1.75
C LYS A 10 22.83 -6.80 3.10
N ILE A 11 22.54 -5.69 3.78
CA ILE A 11 21.92 -5.67 5.12
C ILE A 11 20.41 -5.92 5.02
N ILE A 12 19.74 -5.31 4.05
CA ILE A 12 18.26 -5.34 3.88
C ILE A 12 17.94 -5.67 2.42
N PRO A 13 18.08 -6.94 2.00
CA PRO A 13 17.95 -7.34 0.59
C PRO A 13 16.61 -6.97 -0.06
N GLN A 14 15.54 -6.95 0.72
CA GLN A 14 14.20 -6.60 0.22
C GLN A 14 14.11 -5.15 -0.27
N MET A 15 15.00 -4.25 0.14
CA MET A 15 14.97 -2.85 -0.31
C MET A 15 15.22 -2.71 -1.80
N LYS A 16 15.87 -3.68 -2.44
CA LYS A 16 16.03 -3.70 -3.90
C LYS A 16 14.68 -3.67 -4.62
N ALA A 17 13.69 -4.41 -4.13
CA ALA A 17 12.35 -4.42 -4.73
C ALA A 17 11.64 -3.07 -4.55
N TYR A 18 11.85 -2.36 -3.43
CA TYR A 18 11.29 -1.02 -3.22
C TYR A 18 11.92 0.03 -4.11
N ASP A 19 13.21 -0.09 -4.38
CA ASP A 19 13.91 0.83 -5.29
C ASP A 19 13.61 0.53 -6.77
N THR A 20 13.19 -0.70 -7.09
CA THR A 20 12.74 -1.11 -8.43
C THR A 20 11.28 -0.74 -8.68
N LEU A 21 10.45 -0.72 -7.63
CA LEU A 21 9.06 -0.29 -7.73
C LEU A 21 8.99 1.17 -8.15
N GLY A 22 8.60 1.41 -9.38
CA GLY A 22 8.50 2.73 -9.99
C GLY A 22 7.35 3.58 -9.45
N TRP A 23 7.10 4.65 -10.15
CA TRP A 23 6.06 5.62 -9.92
C TRP A 23 5.24 5.81 -11.19
N GLU A 24 3.96 6.15 -11.02
CA GLU A 24 3.09 6.63 -12.07
C GLU A 24 2.53 8.00 -11.67
N PHE A 25 2.57 8.94 -12.60
CA PHE A 25 2.04 10.29 -12.38
C PHE A 25 0.56 10.33 -12.76
N LEU A 26 -0.26 10.81 -11.85
CA LEU A 26 -1.69 11.01 -12.04
C LEU A 26 -2.04 12.46 -11.69
N PRO A 27 -2.80 13.18 -12.57
CA PRO A 27 -3.03 14.62 -12.42
C PRO A 27 -3.62 15.04 -11.07
N HIS A 28 -4.49 14.22 -10.50
CA HIS A 28 -5.23 14.54 -9.29
C HIS A 28 -4.54 14.13 -7.98
N ILE A 29 -3.57 13.23 -8.02
CA ILE A 29 -2.85 12.73 -6.85
C ILE A 29 -1.34 12.95 -6.93
N MET A 30 -0.85 13.52 -8.03
CA MET A 30 0.54 13.74 -8.41
C MET A 30 1.25 12.44 -8.77
N PHE A 31 1.30 11.47 -7.90
CA PHE A 31 1.95 10.17 -8.12
C PHE A 31 1.30 9.04 -7.33
N THR A 32 1.44 7.85 -7.87
CA THR A 32 1.17 6.58 -7.19
C THR A 32 2.30 5.59 -7.49
N GLN A 33 2.23 4.40 -6.94
CA GLN A 33 3.19 3.34 -7.26
C GLN A 33 2.83 2.69 -8.59
N SER A 34 3.84 2.12 -9.28
CA SER A 34 3.62 1.41 -10.54
C SER A 34 2.49 0.38 -10.41
N PRO A 35 1.46 0.44 -11.28
CA PRO A 35 0.42 -0.57 -11.35
C PRO A 35 0.97 -1.94 -11.75
N ASN A 36 0.28 -2.97 -11.31
CA ASN A 36 0.55 -4.36 -11.70
C ASN A 36 2.00 -4.81 -11.47
N PHE A 37 2.73 -4.17 -10.57
CA PHE A 37 4.07 -4.60 -10.20
C PHE A 37 4.01 -5.95 -9.50
N ARG A 38 4.91 -6.87 -9.88
CA ARG A 38 4.97 -8.23 -9.34
C ARG A 38 6.38 -8.58 -8.92
N SER A 39 6.51 -9.01 -7.67
CA SER A 39 7.75 -9.55 -7.12
C SER A 39 7.47 -10.53 -5.97
N LYS A 40 8.52 -11.18 -5.46
CA LYS A 40 8.41 -12.00 -4.25
C LYS A 40 8.13 -11.17 -2.98
N ILE A 41 8.29 -9.84 -3.04
CA ILE A 41 8.28 -8.93 -1.89
C ILE A 41 7.09 -7.98 -1.93
N ILE A 42 6.83 -7.36 -3.10
CA ILE A 42 5.80 -6.35 -3.28
C ILE A 42 4.95 -6.73 -4.48
N ASN A 43 3.64 -6.66 -4.31
CA ASN A 43 2.71 -6.82 -5.41
C ASN A 43 1.66 -5.71 -5.33
N THR A 44 1.49 -4.98 -6.44
CA THR A 44 0.50 -3.90 -6.54
C THR A 44 -0.61 -4.31 -7.50
N ASP A 45 -1.78 -3.73 -7.32
CA ASP A 45 -2.92 -3.90 -8.20
C ASP A 45 -2.84 -2.99 -9.44
N LYS A 46 -3.87 -2.99 -10.25
CA LYS A 46 -3.97 -2.13 -11.46
C LYS A 46 -3.98 -0.62 -11.17
N ARG A 47 -4.11 -0.21 -9.91
CA ARG A 47 -4.10 1.20 -9.45
C ARG A 47 -2.85 1.55 -8.67
N GLY A 48 -1.92 0.60 -8.49
CA GLY A 48 -0.71 0.79 -7.70
C GLY A 48 -0.87 0.51 -6.20
N PHE A 49 -2.05 0.11 -5.71
CA PHE A 49 -2.25 -0.25 -4.32
C PHE A 49 -1.62 -1.59 -3.99
N ARG A 50 -0.94 -1.67 -2.84
CA ARG A 50 -0.29 -2.89 -2.41
C ARG A 50 -1.28 -3.89 -1.83
N PHE A 51 -1.15 -5.15 -2.22
CA PHE A 51 -1.92 -6.23 -1.61
C PHE A 51 -1.50 -6.44 -0.15
N SER A 52 -2.47 -6.75 0.71
CA SER A 52 -2.25 -7.12 2.11
C SER A 52 -2.24 -8.64 2.32
N SER A 53 -2.78 -9.40 1.38
CA SER A 53 -2.91 -10.86 1.49
C SER A 53 -1.99 -11.60 0.52
N LYS A 54 -1.91 -12.94 0.67
CA LYS A 54 -1.23 -13.82 -0.27
C LYS A 54 -1.98 -13.98 -1.61
N ILE A 55 -3.24 -13.62 -1.64
CA ILE A 55 -4.08 -13.74 -2.84
C ILE A 55 -3.91 -12.47 -3.65
N ILE A 56 -3.10 -12.57 -4.70
CA ILE A 56 -2.87 -11.49 -5.65
C ILE A 56 -3.94 -11.60 -6.73
N LYS A 57 -4.73 -10.54 -6.86
CA LYS A 57 -5.77 -10.38 -7.88
C LYS A 57 -5.40 -9.19 -8.78
N ASN A 58 -6.29 -8.81 -9.69
CA ASN A 58 -6.08 -7.62 -10.51
C ASN A 58 -6.33 -6.32 -9.75
N ASP A 59 -7.19 -6.37 -8.74
CA ASP A 59 -7.61 -5.19 -7.99
C ASP A 59 -7.80 -5.54 -6.51
N ILE A 60 -7.37 -4.66 -5.59
CA ILE A 60 -7.57 -4.86 -4.15
C ILE A 60 -9.05 -4.86 -3.77
N PHE A 61 -9.90 -4.21 -4.56
CA PHE A 61 -11.36 -4.16 -4.35
C PHE A 61 -12.10 -5.39 -4.89
N GLU A 62 -11.44 -6.27 -5.67
CA GLU A 62 -12.08 -7.46 -6.18
C GLU A 62 -12.41 -8.44 -5.06
N ASN A 63 -13.67 -8.82 -5.09
CA ASN A 63 -14.38 -9.89 -4.39
C ASN A 63 -13.61 -10.61 -3.28
N ARG A 64 -13.44 -9.93 -2.17
CA ARG A 64 -13.04 -10.54 -0.92
C ARG A 64 -14.30 -11.11 -0.28
N LYS A 65 -14.17 -12.25 0.42
CA LYS A 65 -15.25 -12.90 1.17
C LYS A 65 -16.20 -11.85 1.79
N LYS A 66 -17.48 -12.12 1.93
CA LYS A 66 -18.50 -11.26 2.58
C LYS A 66 -18.15 -10.95 4.05
N ARG A 67 -17.00 -10.30 4.28
CA ARG A 67 -16.51 -9.90 5.60
C ARG A 67 -16.57 -8.39 5.72
N GLU A 68 -16.72 -7.91 6.94
CA GLU A 68 -16.49 -6.50 7.24
C GLU A 68 -15.05 -6.12 6.88
N THR A 69 -14.87 -4.89 6.45
CA THR A 69 -13.59 -4.41 5.91
C THR A 69 -13.05 -3.29 6.79
N ILE A 70 -11.76 -3.32 7.02
CA ILE A 70 -10.99 -2.20 7.57
C ILE A 70 -10.26 -1.52 6.41
N LEU A 71 -10.45 -0.23 6.28
CA LEU A 71 -9.70 0.60 5.36
C LEU A 71 -8.43 1.08 6.07
N PHE A 72 -7.28 0.89 5.41
CA PHE A 72 -5.98 1.32 5.91
C PHE A 72 -5.41 2.40 5.00
N ILE A 73 -5.12 3.57 5.55
CA ILE A 73 -4.67 4.76 4.81
C ILE A 73 -3.37 5.23 5.45
N GLY A 74 -2.49 5.82 4.67
CA GLY A 74 -1.26 6.40 5.20
C GLY A 74 -0.13 6.48 4.17
N GLY A 75 1.03 6.88 4.66
CA GLY A 75 2.26 7.02 3.88
C GLY A 75 3.04 5.71 3.73
N SER A 76 4.36 5.83 3.59
CA SER A 76 5.27 4.71 3.31
C SER A 76 5.25 3.60 4.37
N ALA A 77 5.10 3.94 5.64
CA ALA A 77 5.01 2.96 6.73
C ALA A 77 3.73 2.13 6.63
N ALA A 78 2.60 2.77 6.33
CA ALA A 78 1.31 2.12 6.07
C ALA A 78 1.35 1.26 4.79
N PHE A 79 2.00 1.74 3.73
CA PHE A 79 2.29 0.94 2.53
C PHE A 79 3.13 -0.30 2.86
N GLY A 80 3.96 -0.22 3.89
CA GLY A 80 4.80 -1.30 4.37
C GLY A 80 6.20 -1.34 3.74
N VAL A 81 6.81 -0.16 3.50
CA VAL A 81 8.22 -0.07 3.07
C VAL A 81 9.11 -0.79 4.08
N GLY A 82 10.05 -1.59 3.59
CA GLY A 82 10.94 -2.43 4.40
C GLY A 82 10.40 -3.83 4.73
N ALA A 83 9.11 -4.09 4.57
CA ALA A 83 8.56 -5.43 4.79
C ALA A 83 9.07 -6.43 3.75
N SER A 84 9.40 -7.65 4.17
CA SER A 84 9.97 -8.70 3.33
C SER A 84 8.96 -9.39 2.39
N LYS A 85 7.66 -9.13 2.56
CA LYS A 85 6.56 -9.58 1.68
C LYS A 85 5.23 -8.92 2.07
N ASP A 86 4.23 -8.96 1.20
CA ASP A 86 2.92 -8.33 1.40
C ASP A 86 2.24 -8.78 2.71
N SER A 87 2.28 -10.07 3.02
CA SER A 87 1.68 -10.62 4.24
C SER A 87 2.44 -10.29 5.55
N ARG A 88 3.57 -9.59 5.47
CA ARG A 88 4.35 -9.09 6.61
C ARG A 88 4.30 -7.57 6.78
N THR A 89 3.50 -6.89 5.97
CA THR A 89 3.14 -5.48 6.22
C THR A 89 2.18 -5.39 7.40
N ILE A 90 2.02 -4.20 7.98
CA ILE A 90 1.02 -3.97 9.04
C ILE A 90 -0.38 -4.40 8.56
N PRO A 91 -0.87 -3.94 7.39
CA PRO A 91 -2.15 -4.43 6.84
C PRO A 91 -2.20 -5.95 6.65
N GLY A 92 -1.12 -6.56 6.16
CA GLY A 92 -1.05 -8.00 5.95
C GLY A 92 -1.09 -8.83 7.23
N ILE A 93 -0.48 -8.34 8.31
CA ILE A 93 -0.54 -8.97 9.63
C ILE A 93 -1.93 -8.80 10.24
N LEU A 94 -2.53 -7.61 10.12
CA LEU A 94 -3.89 -7.35 10.58
C LEU A 94 -4.90 -8.26 9.88
N GLU A 95 -4.81 -8.42 8.55
CA GLU A 95 -5.69 -9.31 7.80
C GLU A 95 -5.56 -10.77 8.24
N LYS A 96 -4.34 -11.22 8.54
CA LYS A 96 -4.10 -12.58 9.01
C LYS A 96 -4.63 -12.82 10.43
N LYS A 97 -4.51 -11.81 11.31
CA LYS A 97 -4.83 -11.94 12.74
C LYS A 97 -6.25 -11.53 13.10
N SER A 98 -7.02 -10.98 12.15
CA SER A 98 -8.38 -10.52 12.39
C SER A 98 -9.40 -11.24 11.50
N LYS A 99 -10.68 -11.05 11.82
CA LYS A 99 -11.79 -11.51 10.98
C LYS A 99 -12.12 -10.58 9.81
N TYR A 100 -11.43 -9.46 9.71
CA TYR A 100 -11.70 -8.42 8.71
C TYR A 100 -10.92 -8.64 7.43
N ASN A 101 -11.45 -8.13 6.31
CA ASN A 101 -10.64 -7.82 5.13
C ASN A 101 -9.90 -6.51 5.38
N ILE A 102 -8.71 -6.35 4.80
CA ILE A 102 -7.98 -5.09 4.86
C ILE A 102 -7.82 -4.54 3.43
N LEU A 103 -8.31 -3.34 3.18
CA LEU A 103 -8.04 -2.58 1.96
C LEU A 103 -6.96 -1.55 2.27
N ASN A 104 -5.80 -1.72 1.66
CA ASN A 104 -4.65 -0.83 1.87
C ASN A 104 -4.59 0.22 0.76
N LEU A 105 -5.03 1.45 1.05
CA LEU A 105 -4.95 2.61 0.15
C LEU A 105 -3.71 3.48 0.41
N ALA A 106 -2.78 3.00 1.22
CA ALA A 106 -1.55 3.74 1.52
C ALA A 106 -0.61 3.81 0.30
N GLY A 107 0.17 4.88 0.25
CA GLY A 107 1.16 5.10 -0.78
C GLY A 107 2.52 5.56 -0.23
N ARG A 108 3.61 5.25 -0.94
CA ARG A 108 4.92 5.80 -0.58
C ARG A 108 4.92 7.30 -0.82
N GLY A 109 5.45 8.07 0.11
CA GLY A 109 5.53 9.52 0.00
C GLY A 109 4.20 10.27 0.11
N TYR A 110 3.09 9.59 0.39
CA TYR A 110 1.80 10.25 0.56
C TYR A 110 1.81 11.16 1.78
N SER A 111 1.38 12.40 1.59
CA SER A 111 0.94 13.34 2.62
C SER A 111 -0.56 13.18 2.87
N GLY A 112 -1.09 13.83 3.89
CA GLY A 112 -2.53 13.83 4.19
C GLY A 112 -3.40 14.29 3.02
N PHE A 113 -2.87 15.17 2.15
CA PHE A 113 -3.54 15.58 0.91
C PHE A 113 -3.73 14.39 -0.04
N GLN A 114 -2.65 13.67 -0.38
CA GLN A 114 -2.72 12.53 -1.30
C GLN A 114 -3.52 11.37 -0.72
N GLU A 115 -3.44 11.16 0.59
CA GLU A 115 -4.25 10.18 1.31
C GLU A 115 -5.75 10.48 1.17
N SER A 116 -6.13 11.75 1.32
CA SER A 116 -7.51 12.22 1.16
C SER A 116 -8.00 12.07 -0.27
N ILE A 117 -7.19 12.48 -1.25
CA ILE A 117 -7.51 12.30 -2.68
C ILE A 117 -7.64 10.82 -3.04
N SER A 118 -6.73 9.97 -2.54
CA SER A 118 -6.79 8.53 -2.73
C SER A 118 -8.10 7.95 -2.20
N LEU A 119 -8.54 8.37 -1.01
CA LEU A 119 -9.83 7.97 -0.43
C LEU A 119 -11.00 8.41 -1.31
N ILE A 120 -11.07 9.70 -1.65
CA ILE A 120 -12.17 10.30 -2.43
C ILE A 120 -12.28 9.63 -3.80
N SER A 121 -11.17 9.46 -4.51
CA SER A 121 -11.13 8.86 -5.85
C SER A 121 -11.61 7.40 -5.88
N ASN A 122 -11.57 6.71 -4.74
CA ASN A 122 -11.99 5.32 -4.63
C ASN A 122 -13.34 5.13 -3.92
N LEU A 123 -14.08 6.19 -3.59
CA LEU A 123 -15.38 6.11 -2.90
C LEU A 123 -16.38 5.19 -3.60
N LYS A 124 -16.43 5.21 -4.94
CA LYS A 124 -17.33 4.35 -5.72
C LYS A 124 -17.08 2.87 -5.48
N GLU A 125 -15.80 2.48 -5.39
CA GLU A 125 -15.41 1.10 -5.09
C GLU A 125 -15.65 0.77 -3.61
N LEU A 126 -15.29 1.69 -2.72
CA LEU A 126 -15.45 1.53 -1.27
C LEU A 126 -16.90 1.30 -0.85
N LYS A 127 -17.88 1.94 -1.54
CA LYS A 127 -19.33 1.72 -1.31
C LYS A 127 -19.76 0.27 -1.49
N LYS A 128 -19.01 -0.54 -2.23
CA LYS A 128 -19.29 -1.97 -2.44
C LYS A 128 -18.83 -2.84 -1.25
N HIS A 129 -18.15 -2.25 -0.28
CA HIS A 129 -17.59 -2.94 0.88
C HIS A 129 -18.27 -2.49 2.17
N LYS A 130 -18.49 -3.42 3.10
CA LYS A 130 -18.98 -3.09 4.44
C LYS A 130 -17.80 -2.56 5.28
N ILE A 131 -17.51 -1.27 5.15
CA ILE A 131 -16.44 -0.62 5.90
C ILE A 131 -16.85 -0.51 7.37
N LYS A 132 -16.08 -1.12 8.25
CA LYS A 132 -16.30 -1.13 9.70
C LYS A 132 -15.44 -0.11 10.43
N LYS A 133 -14.20 0.05 9.97
CA LYS A 133 -13.21 0.95 10.57
C LYS A 133 -12.33 1.54 9.49
N ILE A 134 -11.81 2.72 9.76
CA ILE A 134 -10.74 3.36 9.00
C ILE A 134 -9.57 3.52 9.96
N ILE A 135 -8.39 3.06 9.57
CA ILE A 135 -7.14 3.26 10.28
C ILE A 135 -6.30 4.20 9.43
N VAL A 136 -5.95 5.33 10.01
CA VAL A 136 -5.04 6.31 9.41
C VAL A 136 -3.70 6.20 10.13
N PHE A 137 -2.66 5.81 9.37
CA PHE A 137 -1.28 5.72 9.87
C PHE A 137 -0.40 6.66 9.05
N SER A 138 -0.47 7.93 9.40
CA SER A 138 0.00 9.06 8.62
C SER A 138 0.68 10.12 9.48
N GLY A 139 1.05 11.23 8.86
CA GLY A 139 1.48 12.48 9.48
C GLY A 139 2.96 12.82 9.29
N ILE A 140 3.85 11.83 9.14
CA ILE A 140 5.28 12.13 9.08
C ILE A 140 5.67 12.92 7.81
N ASN A 141 5.03 12.65 6.69
CA ASN A 141 5.33 13.36 5.43
C ASN A 141 4.80 14.80 5.45
N ASP A 142 3.76 15.07 6.23
CA ASP A 142 3.19 16.41 6.37
C ASP A 142 4.07 17.35 7.20
N LEU A 143 5.07 16.82 7.92
CA LEU A 143 6.06 17.60 8.66
C LEU A 143 7.21 18.11 7.77
N TYR A 144 7.38 17.55 6.58
CA TYR A 144 8.51 17.82 5.68
C TYR A 144 8.09 18.40 4.34
N LEU A 145 6.81 18.62 4.11
CA LEU A 145 6.23 19.25 2.92
C LEU A 145 5.61 20.60 3.27
#